data_1dd260ae580731fb78e943da85e86df9
#
_entry.id   1dd260ae580731fb78e943da85e86df9
#
_cell.length_a   1.000
_cell.length_b   1.000
_cell.length_c   1.000
_cell.angle_alpha   90.00
_cell.angle_beta   90.00
_cell.angle_gamma   90.00
#
_symmetry.space_group_name_H-M   'P 1'
#
loop_
_entity.id
_entity.type
_entity.pdbx_description
1 polymer ?
#
loop_
_entity_poly.entity_id
_entity_poly.type
_entity_poly.pdbx_seq_one_letter_code
_entity_poly.pdbx_strand_id
1 'polypeptide(L)'
;MADLSFPLITAAIGIPAVAAVAAFINDARARMAGVAGAVGASLCSLEILREVSAAGNAKLAEPWSLGLFTADNLNATFLVLYSLLTLGILILAPRRDTSAKITGTTLLVLAATLSAYGADNLIVLAAAWIFSALPFIAGPFTGSWRPRAGLAASCLALVGAIALIVSAAQAGGDTQPFSIASLAGHNYGGQAAFALLIVAIVCRKGIFPAHAWIEDAAEAGPVLPVCLFINGHFGAFLLARVVIPDFPLSAQGTFPILSDLALFTAVYAAIRAVAETRARRILALLVLSQSACILAGLESSTQEGITGALVHCVVVAVATTGLFGVLRLMEVRFNRSFTTEHYLGFSEYTPRLAVFFVVCGLALVGLPGTLGFCSEDLLIHGTLISHPQVGLLLPMATAMNAVSLFRLFSRMFTGTQRTGIQGIADAVPRERWVLAAIVFFIVAAGMMPNVAVALRANAAHEISQALGHPVAFLTGH
;
A
#
# COMPACT_ATOMS: atom_id res chain seq x y z
N MET A 1 -25.79 -1.39 -14.81
CA MET A 1 -24.68 -2.01 -14.09
C MET A 1 -25.17 -3.35 -13.58
N ALA A 2 -24.31 -4.38 -13.61
CA ALA A 2 -24.60 -5.62 -12.89
C ALA A 2 -24.36 -5.37 -11.40
N ASP A 3 -25.08 -6.06 -10.53
CA ASP A 3 -24.95 -5.93 -9.08
C ASP A 3 -24.18 -7.10 -8.50
N LEU A 4 -23.46 -6.86 -7.40
CA LEU A 4 -22.93 -7.92 -6.56
C LEU A 4 -24.09 -8.76 -5.99
N SER A 5 -23.86 -10.04 -5.79
CA SER A 5 -24.89 -10.96 -5.28
C SER A 5 -25.36 -10.62 -3.86
N PHE A 6 -24.51 -9.92 -3.08
CA PHE A 6 -24.73 -9.56 -1.67
C PHE A 6 -23.99 -8.26 -1.34
N PRO A 7 -24.32 -7.50 -0.26
CA PRO A 7 -23.57 -6.30 0.18
C PRO A 7 -22.20 -6.66 0.76
N LEU A 8 -21.33 -7.20 -0.10
CA LEU A 8 -20.04 -7.76 0.31
C LEU A 8 -19.03 -6.69 0.73
N ILE A 9 -19.07 -5.49 0.12
CA ILE A 9 -18.16 -4.39 0.49
C ILE A 9 -18.56 -3.85 1.86
N THR A 10 -19.84 -3.61 2.07
CA THR A 10 -20.38 -3.20 3.38
C THR A 10 -20.06 -4.23 4.45
N ALA A 11 -20.17 -5.54 4.15
CA ALA A 11 -19.81 -6.61 5.07
C ALA A 11 -18.28 -6.62 5.34
N ALA A 12 -17.44 -6.47 4.31
CA ALA A 12 -15.99 -6.39 4.45
C ALA A 12 -15.52 -5.23 5.33
N ILE A 13 -16.28 -4.12 5.35
CA ILE A 13 -16.03 -2.94 6.19
C ILE A 13 -16.63 -3.14 7.59
N GLY A 14 -17.86 -3.62 7.68
CA GLY A 14 -18.62 -3.73 8.92
C GLY A 14 -18.08 -4.78 9.87
N ILE A 15 -17.67 -5.94 9.35
CA ILE A 15 -17.12 -7.05 10.17
C ILE A 15 -15.90 -6.58 10.97
N PRO A 16 -14.82 -6.00 10.38
CA PRO A 16 -13.70 -5.51 11.16
C PRO A 16 -14.06 -4.32 12.06
N ALA A 17 -15.01 -3.46 11.68
CA ALA A 17 -15.47 -2.38 12.55
C ALA A 17 -16.14 -2.91 13.83
N VAL A 18 -17.02 -3.90 13.72
CA VAL A 18 -17.64 -4.56 14.88
C VAL A 18 -16.58 -5.32 15.70
N ALA A 19 -15.65 -6.01 15.04
CA ALA A 19 -14.55 -6.69 15.71
C ALA A 19 -13.62 -5.70 16.45
N ALA A 20 -13.46 -4.47 15.96
CA ALA A 20 -12.71 -3.42 16.65
C ALA A 20 -13.38 -3.03 17.97
N VAL A 21 -14.71 -2.85 17.95
CA VAL A 21 -15.48 -2.58 19.18
C VAL A 21 -15.30 -3.73 20.19
N ALA A 22 -15.43 -4.99 19.74
CA ALA A 22 -15.21 -6.15 20.59
C ALA A 22 -13.77 -6.21 21.15
N ALA A 23 -12.76 -5.83 20.36
CA ALA A 23 -11.38 -5.75 20.81
C ALA A 23 -11.18 -4.66 21.89
N PHE A 24 -11.80 -3.48 21.74
CA PHE A 24 -11.70 -2.41 22.74
C PHE A 24 -12.35 -2.76 24.06
N ILE A 25 -13.42 -3.56 24.06
CA ILE A 25 -14.14 -3.96 25.29
C ILE A 25 -13.33 -4.96 26.12
N ASN A 26 -12.57 -5.86 25.48
CA ASN A 26 -11.91 -6.96 26.18
C ASN A 26 -10.49 -7.20 25.67
N ASP A 27 -9.50 -6.71 26.43
CA ASP A 27 -8.08 -6.82 26.09
C ASP A 27 -7.62 -8.28 25.97
N ALA A 28 -8.11 -9.17 26.84
CA ALA A 28 -7.75 -10.59 26.80
C ALA A 28 -8.22 -11.31 25.51
N ARG A 29 -9.31 -10.84 24.91
CA ARG A 29 -9.87 -11.37 23.66
C ARG A 29 -9.56 -10.53 22.42
N ALA A 30 -8.88 -9.39 22.58
CA ALA A 30 -8.62 -8.44 21.51
C ALA A 30 -7.98 -9.10 20.27
N ARG A 31 -6.98 -9.95 20.48
CA ARG A 31 -6.34 -10.70 19.39
C ARG A 31 -7.32 -11.62 18.65
N MET A 32 -8.17 -12.36 19.39
CA MET A 32 -9.14 -13.28 18.77
C MET A 32 -10.17 -12.50 17.97
N ALA A 33 -10.70 -11.41 18.51
CA ALA A 33 -11.60 -10.51 17.78
C ALA A 33 -10.92 -9.93 16.53
N GLY A 34 -9.64 -9.53 16.65
CA GLY A 34 -8.84 -9.02 15.52
C GLY A 34 -8.71 -10.02 14.39
N VAL A 35 -8.30 -11.25 14.70
CA VAL A 35 -8.14 -12.30 13.70
C VAL A 35 -9.50 -12.66 13.08
N ALA A 36 -10.57 -12.81 13.88
CA ALA A 36 -11.90 -13.10 13.37
C ALA A 36 -12.43 -11.99 12.43
N GLY A 37 -12.24 -10.71 12.80
CA GLY A 37 -12.61 -9.57 11.98
C GLY A 37 -11.85 -9.52 10.64
N ALA A 38 -10.55 -9.78 10.67
CA ALA A 38 -9.72 -9.82 9.47
C ALA A 38 -10.05 -11.04 8.58
N VAL A 39 -10.35 -12.21 9.15
CA VAL A 39 -10.81 -13.39 8.39
C VAL A 39 -12.12 -13.07 7.67
N GLY A 40 -13.11 -12.51 8.37
CA GLY A 40 -14.38 -12.14 7.76
C GLY A 40 -14.21 -11.14 6.62
N ALA A 41 -13.42 -10.09 6.82
CA ALA A 41 -13.09 -9.13 5.77
C ALA A 41 -12.38 -9.79 4.57
N SER A 42 -11.45 -10.74 4.83
CA SER A 42 -10.73 -11.46 3.77
C SER A 42 -11.67 -12.34 2.94
N LEU A 43 -12.59 -13.04 3.59
CA LEU A 43 -13.57 -13.90 2.89
C LEU A 43 -14.50 -13.06 1.99
N CYS A 44 -15.03 -11.95 2.51
CA CYS A 44 -15.84 -11.02 1.70
C CYS A 44 -15.03 -10.46 0.53
N SER A 45 -13.79 -10.04 0.75
CA SER A 45 -12.93 -9.49 -0.31
C SER A 45 -12.58 -10.53 -1.39
N LEU A 46 -12.35 -11.78 -1.02
CA LEU A 46 -12.12 -12.88 -1.97
C LEU A 46 -13.36 -13.16 -2.82
N GLU A 47 -14.55 -13.12 -2.20
CA GLU A 47 -15.80 -13.29 -2.94
C GLU A 47 -16.06 -12.13 -3.91
N ILE A 48 -15.76 -10.86 -3.49
CA ILE A 48 -15.80 -9.72 -4.41
C ILE A 48 -14.88 -9.94 -5.61
N LEU A 49 -13.65 -10.39 -5.38
CA LEU A 49 -12.71 -10.66 -6.47
C LEU A 49 -13.20 -11.76 -7.40
N ARG A 50 -13.83 -12.81 -6.84
CA ARG A 50 -14.43 -13.90 -7.62
C ARG A 50 -15.56 -13.39 -8.52
N GLU A 51 -16.48 -12.59 -7.98
CA GLU A 51 -17.61 -12.01 -8.74
C GLU A 51 -17.14 -11.05 -9.82
N VAL A 52 -16.22 -10.14 -9.50
CA VAL A 52 -15.61 -9.21 -10.47
C VAL A 52 -14.91 -9.99 -11.59
N SER A 53 -14.13 -11.03 -11.27
CA SER A 53 -13.46 -11.86 -12.25
C SER A 53 -14.46 -12.63 -13.15
N ALA A 54 -15.57 -13.10 -12.60
CA ALA A 54 -16.63 -13.78 -13.35
C ALA A 54 -17.42 -12.82 -14.26
N ALA A 55 -17.55 -11.54 -13.86
CA ALA A 55 -18.21 -10.49 -14.63
C ALA A 55 -17.33 -9.91 -15.75
N GLY A 56 -16.08 -10.34 -15.87
CA GLY A 56 -15.12 -9.81 -16.84
C GLY A 56 -14.69 -8.37 -16.47
N ASN A 57 -14.92 -7.43 -17.37
CA ASN A 57 -14.56 -6.02 -17.16
C ASN A 57 -15.72 -5.16 -16.60
N ALA A 58 -16.84 -5.79 -16.21
CA ALA A 58 -18.00 -5.05 -15.74
C ALA A 58 -17.75 -4.49 -14.33
N LYS A 59 -18.09 -3.18 -14.16
CA LYS A 59 -18.19 -2.57 -12.84
C LYS A 59 -19.47 -3.07 -12.15
N LEU A 60 -19.34 -3.63 -10.96
CA LEU A 60 -20.43 -4.15 -10.15
C LEU A 60 -20.83 -3.14 -9.09
N ALA A 61 -22.11 -2.78 -9.03
CA ALA A 61 -22.66 -1.95 -7.97
C ALA A 61 -22.96 -2.82 -6.72
N GLU A 62 -22.81 -2.24 -5.54
CA GLU A 62 -23.23 -2.93 -4.32
C GLU A 62 -24.71 -2.71 -4.06
N PRO A 63 -25.52 -3.79 -3.90
CA PRO A 63 -26.92 -3.67 -3.58
C PRO A 63 -27.11 -2.97 -2.23
N TRP A 64 -28.17 -2.14 -2.14
CA TRP A 64 -28.56 -1.34 -0.96
C TRP A 64 -27.55 -0.28 -0.49
N SER A 65 -26.44 -0.09 -1.18
CA SER A 65 -25.42 0.92 -0.83
C SER A 65 -25.78 2.35 -1.29
N LEU A 66 -26.91 2.54 -1.95
CA LEU A 66 -27.33 3.84 -2.52
C LEU A 66 -26.25 4.45 -3.45
N GLY A 67 -25.46 3.62 -4.14
CA GLY A 67 -24.38 4.06 -5.01
C GLY A 67 -23.09 4.48 -4.27
N LEU A 68 -22.96 4.18 -2.98
CA LEU A 68 -21.77 4.55 -2.21
C LEU A 68 -20.56 3.67 -2.54
N PHE A 69 -20.80 2.39 -2.90
CA PHE A 69 -19.75 1.40 -3.10
C PHE A 69 -19.90 0.65 -4.43
N THR A 70 -18.76 0.38 -5.05
CA THR A 70 -18.67 -0.40 -6.28
C THR A 70 -17.43 -1.29 -6.26
N ALA A 71 -17.47 -2.40 -6.98
CA ALA A 71 -16.35 -3.29 -7.19
C ALA A 71 -15.98 -3.36 -8.69
N ASP A 72 -14.70 -3.32 -9.00
CA ASP A 72 -14.15 -3.42 -10.34
C ASP A 72 -12.75 -4.07 -10.33
N ASN A 73 -12.14 -4.20 -11.52
CA ASN A 73 -10.81 -4.82 -11.68
C ASN A 73 -9.70 -4.08 -10.91
N LEU A 74 -9.82 -2.75 -10.70
CA LEU A 74 -8.84 -1.99 -9.96
C LEU A 74 -8.93 -2.28 -8.47
N ASN A 75 -10.10 -2.12 -7.86
CA ASN A 75 -10.25 -2.13 -6.41
C ASN A 75 -10.36 -3.52 -5.78
N ALA A 76 -10.94 -4.52 -6.49
CA ALA A 76 -11.12 -5.86 -5.94
C ALA A 76 -9.82 -6.50 -5.45
N THR A 77 -8.72 -6.33 -6.20
CA THR A 77 -7.41 -6.85 -5.79
C THR A 77 -6.84 -6.12 -4.56
N PHE A 78 -7.04 -4.79 -4.47
CA PHE A 78 -6.60 -4.03 -3.28
C PHE A 78 -7.39 -4.42 -2.02
N LEU A 79 -8.69 -4.71 -2.16
CA LEU A 79 -9.53 -5.20 -1.06
C LEU A 79 -8.99 -6.54 -0.52
N VAL A 80 -8.69 -7.49 -1.40
CA VAL A 80 -8.11 -8.79 -1.02
C VAL A 80 -6.72 -8.60 -0.41
N LEU A 81 -5.84 -7.87 -1.09
CA LEU A 81 -4.48 -7.66 -0.62
C LEU A 81 -4.45 -7.11 0.81
N TYR A 82 -5.18 -6.04 1.05
CA TYR A 82 -5.11 -5.35 2.33
C TYR A 82 -5.76 -6.13 3.47
N SER A 83 -6.86 -6.84 3.21
CA SER A 83 -7.51 -7.71 4.20
C SER A 83 -6.62 -8.90 4.58
N LEU A 84 -5.99 -9.57 3.61
CA LEU A 84 -5.06 -10.68 3.86
C LEU A 84 -3.78 -10.24 4.57
N LEU A 85 -3.21 -9.08 4.20
CA LEU A 85 -2.06 -8.52 4.90
C LEU A 85 -2.40 -8.19 6.35
N THR A 86 -3.57 -7.61 6.61
CA THR A 86 -4.02 -7.33 7.98
C THR A 86 -4.17 -8.63 8.78
N LEU A 87 -4.77 -9.66 8.19
CA LEU A 87 -4.87 -10.98 8.80
C LEU A 87 -3.48 -11.54 9.14
N GLY A 88 -2.55 -11.51 8.19
CA GLY A 88 -1.17 -11.95 8.39
C GLY A 88 -0.48 -11.21 9.52
N ILE A 89 -0.59 -9.88 9.56
CA ILE A 89 -0.02 -9.03 10.61
C ILE A 89 -0.60 -9.36 11.99
N LEU A 90 -1.91 -9.55 12.12
CA LEU A 90 -2.55 -9.88 13.40
C LEU A 90 -2.16 -11.28 13.90
N ILE A 91 -1.92 -12.23 13.00
CA ILE A 91 -1.39 -13.56 13.36
C ILE A 91 0.09 -13.46 13.74
N LEU A 92 0.91 -12.71 13.02
CA LEU A 92 2.33 -12.51 13.31
C LEU A 92 2.56 -11.73 14.60
N ALA A 93 1.67 -10.80 14.96
CA ALA A 93 1.85 -9.88 16.07
C ALA A 93 2.24 -10.58 17.36
N PRO A 94 3.33 -10.18 18.05
CA PRO A 94 3.66 -10.65 19.38
C PRO A 94 2.55 -10.30 20.40
N ARG A 95 2.47 -11.02 21.51
CA ARG A 95 1.44 -10.77 22.54
C ARG A 95 1.44 -9.32 23.05
N ARG A 96 2.62 -8.70 23.19
CA ARG A 96 2.73 -7.30 23.64
C ARG A 96 2.16 -6.28 22.64
N ASP A 97 1.99 -6.67 21.37
CA ASP A 97 1.47 -5.82 20.29
C ASP A 97 -0.01 -6.10 19.98
N THR A 98 -0.66 -6.96 20.75
CA THR A 98 -2.07 -7.33 20.58
C THR A 98 -2.97 -6.80 21.69
N SER A 99 -2.62 -5.65 22.27
CA SER A 99 -3.50 -4.96 23.22
C SER A 99 -4.80 -4.49 22.55
N ALA A 100 -5.85 -4.30 23.35
CA ALA A 100 -7.14 -3.79 22.88
C ALA A 100 -6.98 -2.54 22.02
N LYS A 101 -6.15 -1.58 22.47
CA LYS A 101 -5.90 -0.33 21.77
C LYS A 101 -5.23 -0.53 20.41
N ILE A 102 -4.17 -1.34 20.33
CA ILE A 102 -3.44 -1.57 19.08
C ILE A 102 -4.31 -2.37 18.09
N THR A 103 -4.90 -3.47 18.56
CA THR A 103 -5.72 -4.34 17.70
C THR A 103 -6.98 -3.64 17.22
N GLY A 104 -7.73 -2.99 18.12
CA GLY A 104 -8.94 -2.27 17.76
C GLY A 104 -8.65 -1.14 16.78
N THR A 105 -7.61 -0.34 17.01
CA THR A 105 -7.21 0.72 16.07
C THR A 105 -6.77 0.16 14.71
N THR A 106 -6.04 -0.97 14.68
CA THR A 106 -5.65 -1.63 13.42
C THR A 106 -6.87 -2.09 12.62
N LEU A 107 -7.89 -2.62 13.28
CA LEU A 107 -9.15 -3.01 12.63
C LEU A 107 -9.95 -1.82 12.10
N LEU A 108 -9.95 -0.69 12.82
CA LEU A 108 -10.55 0.55 12.30
C LEU A 108 -9.80 1.09 11.08
N VAL A 109 -8.47 1.01 11.07
CA VAL A 109 -7.67 1.34 9.88
C VAL A 109 -7.98 0.40 8.74
N LEU A 110 -8.16 -0.92 8.99
CA LEU A 110 -8.62 -1.88 7.98
C LEU A 110 -9.98 -1.47 7.41
N ALA A 111 -10.98 -1.25 8.25
CA ALA A 111 -12.33 -0.86 7.82
C ALA A 111 -12.31 0.42 6.99
N ALA A 112 -11.59 1.46 7.44
CA ALA A 112 -11.42 2.70 6.69
C ALA A 112 -10.71 2.49 5.35
N THR A 113 -9.69 1.62 5.30
CA THR A 113 -8.95 1.32 4.07
C THR A 113 -9.84 0.59 3.05
N LEU A 114 -10.59 -0.42 3.49
CA LEU A 114 -11.52 -1.14 2.61
C LEU A 114 -12.64 -0.21 2.13
N SER A 115 -13.13 0.69 2.99
CA SER A 115 -14.11 1.72 2.61
C SER A 115 -13.57 2.65 1.52
N ALA A 116 -12.30 3.09 1.62
CA ALA A 116 -11.68 3.93 0.60
C ALA A 116 -11.54 3.22 -0.75
N TYR A 117 -11.15 1.93 -0.73
CA TYR A 117 -11.03 1.16 -1.98
C TYR A 117 -12.37 0.88 -2.64
N GLY A 118 -13.40 0.56 -1.85
CA GLY A 118 -14.75 0.30 -2.38
C GLY A 118 -15.54 1.54 -2.76
N ALA A 119 -15.11 2.75 -2.34
CA ALA A 119 -15.87 3.97 -2.50
C ALA A 119 -16.10 4.34 -3.97
N ASP A 120 -17.36 4.60 -4.32
CA ASP A 120 -17.77 5.30 -5.55
C ASP A 120 -18.29 6.72 -5.25
N ASN A 121 -18.17 7.16 -4.01
CA ASN A 121 -18.60 8.47 -3.53
C ASN A 121 -17.42 9.24 -2.92
N LEU A 122 -17.21 10.48 -3.36
CA LEU A 122 -16.10 11.34 -2.94
C LEU A 122 -16.10 11.62 -1.42
N ILE A 123 -17.28 11.74 -0.80
CA ILE A 123 -17.37 11.98 0.65
C ILE A 123 -16.94 10.76 1.42
N VAL A 124 -17.36 9.57 0.98
CA VAL A 124 -16.93 8.29 1.57
C VAL A 124 -15.42 8.12 1.43
N LEU A 125 -14.87 8.42 0.25
CA LEU A 125 -13.42 8.38 -0.01
C LEU A 125 -12.67 9.33 0.92
N ALA A 126 -13.13 10.60 1.07
CA ALA A 126 -12.49 11.58 1.94
C ALA A 126 -12.54 11.15 3.42
N ALA A 127 -13.72 10.73 3.88
CA ALA A 127 -13.88 10.24 5.25
C ALA A 127 -12.96 9.06 5.54
N ALA A 128 -12.94 8.05 4.67
CA ALA A 128 -12.10 6.88 4.80
C ALA A 128 -10.59 7.22 4.77
N TRP A 129 -10.18 8.17 3.92
CA TRP A 129 -8.81 8.68 3.89
C TRP A 129 -8.39 9.29 5.22
N ILE A 130 -9.23 10.17 5.77
CA ILE A 130 -8.98 10.83 7.06
C ILE A 130 -8.99 9.81 8.19
N PHE A 131 -10.00 8.96 8.30
CA PHE A 131 -10.11 7.97 9.37
C PHE A 131 -8.94 6.99 9.37
N SER A 132 -8.44 6.57 8.20
CA SER A 132 -7.24 5.73 8.12
C SER A 132 -5.97 6.43 8.61
N ALA A 133 -5.87 7.76 8.45
CA ALA A 133 -4.70 8.57 8.84
C ALA A 133 -4.74 9.03 10.31
N LEU A 134 -5.92 9.16 10.90
CA LEU A 134 -6.12 9.72 12.24
C LEU A 134 -5.25 9.05 13.33
N PRO A 135 -5.10 7.71 13.39
CA PRO A 135 -4.24 7.06 14.37
C PRO A 135 -2.77 7.51 14.29
N PHE A 136 -2.32 7.94 13.13
CA PHE A 136 -0.94 8.38 12.85
C PHE A 136 -0.75 9.89 12.97
N ILE A 137 -1.83 10.68 12.91
CA ILE A 137 -1.79 12.14 13.08
C ILE A 137 -2.00 12.52 14.55
N ALA A 138 -3.06 12.02 15.18
CA ALA A 138 -3.52 12.43 16.50
C ALA A 138 -3.81 11.26 17.46
N GLY A 139 -3.62 10.03 17.00
CA GLY A 139 -3.98 8.81 17.72
C GLY A 139 -2.82 8.11 18.41
N PRO A 140 -2.99 6.81 18.71
CA PRO A 140 -2.03 6.00 19.47
C PRO A 140 -0.73 5.67 18.71
N PHE A 141 -0.66 5.92 17.42
CA PHE A 141 0.46 5.56 16.55
C PHE A 141 1.32 6.76 16.15
N THR A 142 1.22 7.84 16.92
CA THR A 142 1.91 9.10 16.60
C THR A 142 3.36 9.12 17.04
N GLY A 143 4.22 9.66 16.19
CA GLY A 143 5.57 10.10 16.49
C GLY A 143 5.67 11.61 16.81
N SER A 144 6.71 12.28 16.30
CA SER A 144 6.89 13.73 16.49
C SER A 144 5.89 14.58 15.66
N TRP A 145 5.63 15.81 16.11
CA TRP A 145 4.62 16.68 15.44
C TRP A 145 5.02 17.10 14.01
N ARG A 146 6.27 17.53 13.83
CA ARG A 146 6.71 18.08 12.53
C ARG A 146 6.50 17.12 11.35
N PRO A 147 6.95 15.85 11.43
CA PRO A 147 6.69 14.88 10.36
C PRO A 147 5.21 14.65 10.10
N ARG A 148 4.37 14.62 11.14
CA ARG A 148 2.91 14.41 11.03
C ARG A 148 2.18 15.49 10.25
N ALA A 149 2.74 16.71 10.19
CA ALA A 149 2.15 17.82 9.46
C ALA A 149 1.97 17.50 7.97
N GLY A 150 2.89 16.74 7.35
CA GLY A 150 2.76 16.28 5.96
C GLY A 150 1.54 15.37 5.76
N LEU A 151 1.29 14.45 6.70
CA LEU A 151 0.13 13.57 6.63
C LEU A 151 -1.19 14.33 6.88
N ALA A 152 -1.18 15.31 7.78
CA ALA A 152 -2.34 16.18 7.99
C ALA A 152 -2.62 17.06 6.76
N ALA A 153 -1.58 17.58 6.11
CA ALA A 153 -1.69 18.35 4.87
C ALA A 153 -2.31 17.52 3.73
N SER A 154 -1.99 16.22 3.65
CA SER A 154 -2.64 15.29 2.71
C SER A 154 -4.17 15.24 2.90
N CYS A 155 -4.64 15.18 4.15
CA CYS A 155 -6.07 15.15 4.45
C CYS A 155 -6.76 16.48 4.08
N LEU A 156 -6.14 17.61 4.42
CA LEU A 156 -6.68 18.93 4.11
C LEU A 156 -6.72 19.18 2.60
N ALA A 157 -5.66 18.81 1.89
CA ALA A 157 -5.60 18.95 0.43
C ALA A 157 -6.68 18.12 -0.27
N LEU A 158 -6.91 16.88 0.17
CA LEU A 158 -7.97 16.05 -0.40
C LEU A 158 -9.36 16.66 -0.16
N VAL A 159 -9.64 17.12 1.06
CA VAL A 159 -10.93 17.76 1.37
C VAL A 159 -11.13 19.02 0.53
N GLY A 160 -10.08 19.85 0.39
CA GLY A 160 -10.12 21.05 -0.46
C GLY A 160 -10.38 20.72 -1.93
N ALA A 161 -9.72 19.70 -2.47
CA ALA A 161 -9.94 19.25 -3.83
C ALA A 161 -11.38 18.78 -4.05
N ILE A 162 -11.91 17.94 -3.17
CA ILE A 162 -13.27 17.43 -3.25
C ILE A 162 -14.29 18.57 -3.15
N ALA A 163 -14.07 19.54 -2.27
CA ALA A 163 -14.96 20.70 -2.18
C ALA A 163 -15.00 21.50 -3.50
N LEU A 164 -13.86 21.70 -4.17
CA LEU A 164 -13.81 22.36 -5.47
C LEU A 164 -14.49 21.53 -6.57
N ILE A 165 -14.25 20.22 -6.61
CA ILE A 165 -14.88 19.32 -7.59
C ILE A 165 -16.39 19.34 -7.44
N VAL A 166 -16.89 19.10 -6.23
CA VAL A 166 -18.33 19.04 -5.95
C VAL A 166 -19.03 20.38 -6.23
N SER A 167 -18.42 21.50 -5.82
CA SER A 167 -19.00 22.84 -6.10
C SER A 167 -19.07 23.14 -7.59
N ALA A 168 -18.05 22.75 -8.35
CA ALA A 168 -18.03 22.92 -9.81
C ALA A 168 -19.04 21.99 -10.51
N ALA A 169 -19.16 20.74 -10.09
CA ALA A 169 -20.14 19.79 -10.61
C ALA A 169 -21.57 20.26 -10.38
N GLN A 170 -21.87 20.74 -9.16
CA GLN A 170 -23.20 21.32 -8.83
C GLN A 170 -23.51 22.58 -9.65
N ALA A 171 -22.52 23.47 -9.83
CA ALA A 171 -22.67 24.65 -10.66
C ALA A 171 -22.88 24.30 -12.15
N GLY A 172 -22.29 23.18 -12.61
CA GLY A 172 -22.49 22.61 -13.95
C GLY A 172 -23.81 21.87 -14.14
N GLY A 173 -24.63 21.73 -13.08
CA GLY A 173 -25.92 21.04 -13.14
C GLY A 173 -25.84 19.51 -13.07
N ASP A 174 -24.71 18.94 -12.62
CA ASP A 174 -24.57 17.51 -12.44
C ASP A 174 -25.55 17.01 -11.36
N THR A 175 -26.31 15.96 -11.68
CA THR A 175 -27.30 15.37 -10.77
C THR A 175 -26.67 14.45 -9.72
N GLN A 176 -25.43 14.02 -9.93
CA GLN A 176 -24.67 13.12 -9.04
C GLN A 176 -23.26 13.67 -8.69
N PRO A 177 -23.14 14.89 -8.17
CA PRO A 177 -21.86 15.59 -7.99
C PRO A 177 -20.89 14.91 -7.02
N PHE A 178 -21.32 13.86 -6.33
CA PHE A 178 -20.51 13.09 -5.39
C PHE A 178 -20.05 11.75 -5.93
N SER A 179 -20.62 11.26 -7.06
CA SER A 179 -20.24 9.97 -7.64
C SER A 179 -18.94 10.11 -8.43
N ILE A 180 -17.93 9.28 -8.08
CA ILE A 180 -16.67 9.24 -8.81
C ILE A 180 -16.87 8.84 -10.28
N ALA A 181 -17.84 7.97 -10.55
CA ALA A 181 -18.11 7.53 -11.91
C ALA A 181 -18.70 8.65 -12.80
N SER A 182 -19.46 9.59 -12.24
CA SER A 182 -20.05 10.71 -13.01
C SER A 182 -19.03 11.81 -13.33
N LEU A 183 -17.90 11.87 -12.62
CA LEU A 183 -16.92 12.94 -12.77
C LEU A 183 -15.94 12.72 -13.92
N ALA A 184 -15.82 11.48 -14.40
CA ALA A 184 -14.81 11.10 -15.38
C ALA A 184 -14.88 11.99 -16.66
N GLY A 185 -13.76 12.61 -16.99
CA GLY A 185 -13.60 13.46 -18.19
C GLY A 185 -14.12 14.89 -18.04
N HIS A 186 -14.78 15.26 -16.94
CA HIS A 186 -15.40 16.58 -16.80
C HIS A 186 -14.45 17.69 -16.30
N ASN A 187 -13.29 17.31 -15.73
CA ASN A 187 -12.29 18.27 -15.21
C ASN A 187 -12.89 19.29 -14.21
N TYR A 188 -13.84 18.84 -13.37
CA TYR A 188 -14.49 19.70 -12.39
C TYR A 188 -13.49 20.27 -11.37
N GLY A 189 -13.62 21.57 -11.06
CA GLY A 189 -12.70 22.28 -10.18
C GLY A 189 -11.37 22.67 -10.83
N GLY A 190 -11.13 22.25 -12.08
CA GLY A 190 -9.99 22.67 -12.93
C GLY A 190 -8.61 22.41 -12.31
N GLN A 191 -7.64 23.24 -12.66
CA GLN A 191 -6.25 23.09 -12.22
C GLN A 191 -6.07 23.19 -10.69
N ALA A 192 -6.95 23.92 -9.99
CA ALA A 192 -6.85 24.06 -8.54
C ALA A 192 -7.19 22.74 -7.80
N ALA A 193 -8.28 22.06 -8.23
CA ALA A 193 -8.64 20.76 -7.68
C ALA A 193 -7.57 19.70 -8.02
N PHE A 194 -7.08 19.69 -9.29
CA PHE A 194 -6.00 18.82 -9.71
C PHE A 194 -4.74 19.02 -8.84
N ALA A 195 -4.29 20.25 -8.65
CA ALA A 195 -3.09 20.55 -7.85
C ALA A 195 -3.24 20.08 -6.40
N LEU A 196 -4.42 20.25 -5.78
CA LEU A 196 -4.70 19.78 -4.43
C LEU A 196 -4.71 18.25 -4.34
N LEU A 197 -5.25 17.55 -5.35
CA LEU A 197 -5.18 16.08 -5.42
C LEU A 197 -3.72 15.59 -5.51
N ILE A 198 -2.89 16.24 -6.33
CA ILE A 198 -1.46 15.91 -6.41
C ILE A 198 -0.76 16.16 -5.07
N VAL A 199 -1.04 17.29 -4.40
CA VAL A 199 -0.50 17.54 -3.05
C VAL A 199 -0.95 16.45 -2.06
N ALA A 200 -2.20 16.04 -2.09
CA ALA A 200 -2.71 14.96 -1.24
C ALA A 200 -1.96 13.65 -1.48
N ILE A 201 -1.69 13.30 -2.75
CA ILE A 201 -0.94 12.10 -3.15
C ILE A 201 0.51 12.18 -2.70
N VAL A 202 1.22 13.27 -3.03
CA VAL A 202 2.63 13.50 -2.67
C VAL A 202 2.83 13.40 -1.17
N CYS A 203 1.98 14.07 -0.38
CA CYS A 203 2.05 14.03 1.07
C CYS A 203 1.73 12.65 1.64
N ARG A 204 0.71 11.97 1.14
CA ARG A 204 0.32 10.63 1.63
C ARG A 204 1.34 9.54 1.28
N LYS A 205 1.90 9.60 0.08
CA LYS A 205 2.94 8.66 -0.37
C LYS A 205 4.32 8.97 0.21
N GLY A 206 4.47 10.15 0.83
CA GLY A 206 5.76 10.59 1.36
C GLY A 206 6.79 10.91 0.27
N ILE A 207 6.34 11.35 -0.90
CA ILE A 207 7.24 11.82 -1.95
C ILE A 207 7.96 13.08 -1.47
N PHE A 208 9.23 13.22 -1.85
CA PHE A 208 10.03 14.39 -1.48
C PHE A 208 9.29 15.71 -1.82
N PRO A 209 9.25 16.68 -0.92
CA PRO A 209 9.91 16.78 0.40
C PRO A 209 9.08 16.22 1.58
N ALA A 210 7.89 15.64 1.35
CA ALA A 210 6.93 15.25 2.38
C ALA A 210 7.21 13.87 3.04
N HIS A 211 8.41 13.30 2.89
CA HIS A 211 8.73 11.91 3.27
C HIS A 211 8.98 11.68 4.76
N ALA A 212 9.29 12.72 5.53
CA ALA A 212 9.80 12.59 6.91
C ALA A 212 8.83 11.85 7.87
N TRP A 213 7.52 11.88 7.61
CA TRP A 213 6.53 11.20 8.45
C TRP A 213 6.65 9.66 8.39
N ILE A 214 7.12 9.11 7.25
CA ILE A 214 7.28 7.66 7.06
C ILE A 214 8.40 7.14 7.98
N GLU A 215 9.55 7.80 7.98
CA GLU A 215 10.68 7.45 8.83
C GLU A 215 10.32 7.59 10.33
N ASP A 216 9.63 8.68 10.69
CA ASP A 216 9.22 8.94 12.07
C ASP A 216 8.18 7.94 12.56
N ALA A 217 7.17 7.62 11.73
CA ALA A 217 6.16 6.64 12.05
C ALA A 217 6.77 5.22 12.23
N ALA A 218 7.71 4.84 11.37
CA ALA A 218 8.38 3.55 11.47
C ALA A 218 9.23 3.42 12.74
N GLU A 219 9.88 4.51 13.16
CA GLU A 219 10.71 4.54 14.36
C GLU A 219 9.89 4.54 15.65
N ALA A 220 8.90 5.44 15.74
CA ALA A 220 8.16 5.71 16.97
C ALA A 220 6.87 4.89 17.09
N GLY A 221 6.27 4.49 15.98
CA GLY A 221 4.99 3.79 15.96
C GLY A 221 5.08 2.28 16.20
N PRO A 222 3.92 1.61 16.34
CA PRO A 222 3.86 0.15 16.36
C PRO A 222 4.22 -0.40 14.98
N VAL A 223 5.26 -1.23 14.92
CA VAL A 223 5.91 -1.65 13.66
C VAL A 223 4.95 -2.21 12.63
N LEU A 224 4.09 -3.15 13.03
CA LEU A 224 3.20 -3.86 12.12
C LEU A 224 2.03 -3.00 11.60
N PRO A 225 1.30 -2.23 12.45
CA PRO A 225 0.29 -1.27 11.98
C PRO A 225 0.87 -0.17 11.08
N VAL A 226 2.09 0.32 11.36
CA VAL A 226 2.77 1.31 10.51
C VAL A 226 3.10 0.71 9.14
N CYS A 227 3.64 -0.52 9.10
CA CYS A 227 3.89 -1.25 7.86
C CYS A 227 2.60 -1.37 7.03
N LEU A 228 1.50 -1.78 7.64
CA LEU A 228 0.20 -1.91 6.99
C LEU A 228 -0.28 -0.57 6.39
N PHE A 229 -0.17 0.51 7.16
CA PHE A 229 -0.59 1.84 6.73
C PHE A 229 0.21 2.37 5.53
N ILE A 230 1.54 2.21 5.53
CA ILE A 230 2.40 2.64 4.43
C ILE A 230 2.10 1.83 3.17
N ASN A 231 1.85 0.53 3.32
CA ASN A 231 1.55 -0.41 2.23
C ASN A 231 0.11 -0.35 1.71
N GLY A 232 -0.73 0.51 2.27
CA GLY A 232 -2.07 0.76 1.71
C GLY A 232 -2.05 1.40 0.32
N HIS A 233 -0.94 1.99 -0.11
CA HIS A 233 -0.76 2.62 -1.43
C HIS A 233 -1.89 3.58 -1.84
N PHE A 234 -2.55 4.24 -0.87
CA PHE A 234 -3.69 5.11 -1.13
C PHE A 234 -3.42 6.22 -2.15
N GLY A 235 -2.22 6.81 -2.14
CA GLY A 235 -1.87 7.83 -3.13
C GLY A 235 -1.87 7.27 -4.56
N ALA A 236 -1.35 6.05 -4.75
CA ALA A 236 -1.37 5.37 -6.04
C ALA A 236 -2.82 5.02 -6.46
N PHE A 237 -3.63 4.55 -5.51
CA PHE A 237 -5.04 4.28 -5.75
C PHE A 237 -5.82 5.55 -6.11
N LEU A 238 -5.61 6.67 -5.40
CA LEU A 238 -6.26 7.95 -5.70
C LEU A 238 -5.85 8.48 -7.09
N LEU A 239 -4.58 8.32 -7.47
CA LEU A 239 -4.09 8.68 -8.81
C LEU A 239 -4.83 7.91 -9.89
N ALA A 240 -4.91 6.58 -9.74
CA ALA A 240 -5.55 5.70 -10.71
C ALA A 240 -7.08 5.84 -10.75
N ARG A 241 -7.72 6.07 -9.58
CA ARG A 241 -9.18 6.06 -9.43
C ARG A 241 -9.87 7.38 -9.75
N VAL A 242 -9.21 8.49 -9.40
CA VAL A 242 -9.82 9.83 -9.47
C VAL A 242 -9.03 10.75 -10.40
N VAL A 243 -7.71 10.89 -10.19
CA VAL A 243 -6.93 11.91 -10.89
C VAL A 243 -6.86 11.64 -12.40
N ILE A 244 -6.53 10.42 -12.78
CA ILE A 244 -6.40 10.06 -14.20
C ILE A 244 -7.75 10.14 -14.93
N PRO A 245 -8.84 9.53 -14.43
CA PRO A 245 -10.12 9.59 -15.12
C PRO A 245 -10.76 10.97 -15.17
N ASP A 246 -10.62 11.79 -14.12
CA ASP A 246 -11.28 13.10 -14.04
C ASP A 246 -10.47 14.23 -14.68
N PHE A 247 -9.13 14.16 -14.63
CA PHE A 247 -8.21 15.20 -15.15
C PHE A 247 -7.21 14.67 -16.18
N PRO A 248 -7.62 13.96 -17.24
CA PRO A 248 -6.67 13.28 -18.15
C PRO A 248 -5.70 14.24 -18.84
N LEU A 249 -6.14 15.42 -19.28
CA LEU A 249 -5.29 16.42 -19.93
C LEU A 249 -4.29 17.05 -18.98
N SER A 250 -4.73 17.38 -17.75
CA SER A 250 -3.84 17.92 -16.72
C SER A 250 -2.82 16.88 -16.27
N ALA A 251 -3.23 15.61 -16.18
CA ALA A 251 -2.38 14.49 -15.85
C ALA A 251 -1.28 14.31 -16.91
N GLN A 252 -1.63 14.23 -18.20
CA GLN A 252 -0.65 14.11 -19.28
C GLN A 252 0.39 15.24 -19.28
N GLY A 253 -0.04 16.48 -19.05
CA GLY A 253 0.87 17.64 -19.01
C GLY A 253 1.78 17.67 -17.78
N THR A 254 1.39 17.05 -16.67
CA THR A 254 2.11 17.12 -15.38
C THR A 254 2.91 15.85 -15.06
N PHE A 255 2.52 14.70 -15.60
CA PHE A 255 3.17 13.41 -15.33
C PHE A 255 4.68 13.38 -15.58
N PRO A 256 5.25 14.02 -16.63
CA PRO A 256 6.70 14.07 -16.77
C PRO A 256 7.41 14.63 -15.53
N ILE A 257 6.90 15.73 -14.96
CA ILE A 257 7.48 16.37 -13.79
C ILE A 257 7.25 15.52 -12.52
N LEU A 258 6.06 14.91 -12.38
CA LEU A 258 5.75 14.06 -11.24
C LEU A 258 6.56 12.76 -11.26
N SER A 259 6.76 12.17 -12.43
CA SER A 259 7.59 10.99 -12.62
C SER A 259 9.06 11.28 -12.27
N ASP A 260 9.60 12.42 -12.71
CA ASP A 260 10.95 12.84 -12.31
C ASP A 260 11.07 13.04 -10.81
N LEU A 261 10.07 13.64 -10.16
CA LEU A 261 10.03 13.80 -8.71
C LEU A 261 9.92 12.45 -7.98
N ALA A 262 9.11 11.53 -8.50
CA ALA A 262 8.97 10.18 -7.94
C ALA A 262 10.29 9.40 -8.07
N LEU A 263 10.96 9.45 -9.23
CA LEU A 263 12.27 8.82 -9.43
C LEU A 263 13.37 9.44 -8.59
N PHE A 264 13.41 10.77 -8.50
CA PHE A 264 14.31 11.45 -7.57
C PHE A 264 14.09 10.95 -6.15
N THR A 265 12.83 10.83 -5.71
CA THR A 265 12.50 10.29 -4.38
C THR A 265 12.96 8.85 -4.21
N ALA A 266 12.79 8.01 -5.24
CA ALA A 266 13.22 6.60 -5.19
C ALA A 266 14.74 6.50 -4.97
N VAL A 267 15.53 7.23 -5.74
CA VAL A 267 16.99 7.28 -5.62
C VAL A 267 17.43 7.90 -4.31
N TYR A 268 16.84 9.04 -3.93
CA TYR A 268 17.11 9.72 -2.68
C TYR A 268 16.88 8.81 -1.47
N ALA A 269 15.73 8.13 -1.41
CA ALA A 269 15.40 7.21 -0.33
C ALA A 269 16.35 6.01 -0.30
N ALA A 270 16.73 5.47 -1.46
CA ALA A 270 17.68 4.37 -1.58
C ALA A 270 19.08 4.75 -1.07
N ILE A 271 19.59 5.93 -1.45
CA ILE A 271 20.87 6.44 -0.96
C ILE A 271 20.82 6.70 0.56
N ARG A 272 19.73 7.31 1.04
CA ARG A 272 19.49 7.50 2.46
C ARG A 272 19.47 6.19 3.24
N ALA A 273 18.86 5.13 2.69
CA ALA A 273 18.84 3.80 3.30
C ALA A 273 20.25 3.19 3.45
N VAL A 274 21.16 3.45 2.49
CA VAL A 274 22.57 3.03 2.61
C VAL A 274 23.28 3.75 3.77
N ALA A 275 22.96 4.99 4.05
CA ALA A 275 23.58 5.77 5.13
C ALA A 275 22.94 5.57 6.51
N GLU A 276 21.67 5.12 6.56
CA GLU A 276 20.91 4.96 7.81
C GLU A 276 21.41 3.73 8.60
N THR A 277 21.42 3.84 9.93
CA THR A 277 21.86 2.77 10.82
C THR A 277 20.72 2.01 11.50
N ARG A 278 19.56 2.64 11.71
CA ARG A 278 18.43 2.05 12.43
C ARG A 278 17.59 1.15 11.50
N ALA A 279 17.41 -0.12 11.90
CA ALA A 279 16.75 -1.13 11.08
C ALA A 279 15.34 -0.73 10.61
N ARG A 280 14.53 -0.14 11.50
CA ARG A 280 13.16 0.30 11.17
C ARG A 280 13.15 1.39 10.10
N ARG A 281 14.07 2.36 10.19
CA ARG A 281 14.19 3.43 9.20
C ARG A 281 14.74 2.94 7.88
N ILE A 282 15.69 1.98 7.90
CA ILE A 282 16.16 1.35 6.67
C ILE A 282 14.98 0.71 5.93
N LEU A 283 14.18 -0.11 6.60
CA LEU A 283 13.01 -0.73 5.97
C LEU A 283 11.98 0.32 5.49
N ALA A 284 11.76 1.38 6.25
CA ALA A 284 10.87 2.48 5.85
C ALA A 284 11.35 3.19 4.58
N LEU A 285 12.66 3.46 4.48
CA LEU A 285 13.28 4.07 3.30
C LEU A 285 13.23 3.14 2.08
N LEU A 286 13.39 1.80 2.28
CA LEU A 286 13.18 0.82 1.22
C LEU A 286 11.75 0.85 0.69
N VAL A 287 10.75 0.88 1.60
CA VAL A 287 9.33 1.01 1.20
C VAL A 287 9.09 2.32 0.46
N LEU A 288 9.65 3.43 0.95
CA LEU A 288 9.52 4.73 0.31
C LEU A 288 10.09 4.72 -1.12
N SER A 289 11.31 4.19 -1.28
CA SER A 289 11.96 4.06 -2.58
C SER A 289 11.10 3.25 -3.56
N GLN A 290 10.67 2.06 -3.18
CA GLN A 290 9.84 1.20 -4.03
C GLN A 290 8.43 1.77 -4.26
N SER A 291 7.87 2.45 -3.26
CA SER A 291 6.58 3.14 -3.38
C SER A 291 6.63 4.32 -4.35
N ALA A 292 7.76 5.00 -4.47
CA ALA A 292 7.98 6.05 -5.44
C ALA A 292 8.09 5.47 -6.87
N CYS A 293 8.73 4.31 -7.06
CA CYS A 293 8.74 3.60 -8.35
C CYS A 293 7.32 3.24 -8.84
N ILE A 294 6.40 2.90 -7.92
CA ILE A 294 4.99 2.66 -8.26
C ILE A 294 4.36 3.90 -8.90
N LEU A 295 4.59 5.10 -8.35
CA LEU A 295 4.06 6.33 -8.91
C LEU A 295 4.63 6.60 -10.30
N ALA A 296 5.95 6.49 -10.46
CA ALA A 296 6.60 6.67 -11.77
C ALA A 296 6.01 5.72 -12.83
N GLY A 297 5.69 4.48 -12.46
CA GLY A 297 5.04 3.52 -13.37
C GLY A 297 3.59 3.89 -13.74
N LEU A 298 2.80 4.40 -12.80
CA LEU A 298 1.44 4.88 -13.06
C LEU A 298 1.45 6.14 -13.95
N GLU A 299 2.47 6.98 -13.81
CA GLU A 299 2.65 8.22 -14.55
C GLU A 299 3.25 7.99 -15.95
N SER A 300 3.69 6.78 -16.27
CA SER A 300 4.30 6.43 -17.57
C SER A 300 3.33 6.52 -18.74
N SER A 301 2.02 6.53 -18.50
CA SER A 301 0.94 6.52 -19.50
C SER A 301 0.95 5.30 -20.45
N THR A 302 1.79 4.31 -20.19
CA THR A 302 1.85 3.06 -20.98
C THR A 302 1.11 1.93 -20.24
N GLN A 303 0.50 1.02 -20.99
CA GLN A 303 -0.20 -0.11 -20.38
C GLN A 303 0.77 -1.01 -19.61
N GLU A 304 1.99 -1.22 -20.13
CA GLU A 304 3.02 -2.03 -19.48
C GLU A 304 3.48 -1.40 -18.15
N GLY A 305 3.78 -0.10 -18.16
CA GLY A 305 4.22 0.62 -16.95
C GLY A 305 3.14 0.67 -15.87
N ILE A 306 1.89 0.92 -16.26
CA ILE A 306 0.74 0.91 -15.34
C ILE A 306 0.52 -0.51 -14.78
N THR A 307 0.58 -1.56 -15.63
CA THR A 307 0.47 -2.95 -15.18
C THR A 307 1.59 -3.28 -14.20
N GLY A 308 2.83 -2.94 -14.54
CA GLY A 308 3.99 -3.11 -13.68
C GLY A 308 3.81 -2.43 -12.32
N ALA A 309 3.33 -1.18 -12.31
CA ALA A 309 3.05 -0.42 -11.09
C ALA A 309 1.99 -1.08 -10.20
N LEU A 310 0.89 -1.56 -10.79
CA LEU A 310 -0.18 -2.24 -10.06
C LEU A 310 0.26 -3.60 -9.49
N VAL A 311 1.09 -4.36 -10.22
CA VAL A 311 1.71 -5.59 -9.71
C VAL A 311 2.73 -5.26 -8.62
N HIS A 312 3.52 -4.20 -8.82
CA HIS A 312 4.53 -3.77 -7.86
C HIS A 312 3.93 -3.31 -6.51
N CYS A 313 2.72 -2.74 -6.50
CA CYS A 313 1.97 -2.50 -5.26
C CYS A 313 1.83 -3.78 -4.42
N VAL A 314 1.50 -4.91 -5.07
CA VAL A 314 1.34 -6.20 -4.40
C VAL A 314 2.69 -6.69 -3.86
N VAL A 315 3.74 -6.62 -4.67
CA VAL A 315 5.09 -7.04 -4.29
C VAL A 315 5.59 -6.27 -3.07
N VAL A 316 5.55 -4.93 -3.13
CA VAL A 316 6.03 -4.07 -2.05
C VAL A 316 5.26 -4.36 -0.77
N ALA A 317 3.94 -4.44 -0.83
CA ALA A 317 3.10 -4.67 0.33
C ALA A 317 3.36 -6.05 0.97
N VAL A 318 3.47 -7.11 0.19
CA VAL A 318 3.68 -8.49 0.70
C VAL A 318 5.11 -8.68 1.20
N ALA A 319 6.12 -8.29 0.43
CA ALA A 319 7.52 -8.47 0.80
C ALA A 319 7.91 -7.68 2.05
N THR A 320 7.48 -6.42 2.13
CA THR A 320 7.77 -5.57 3.29
C THR A 320 7.00 -5.98 4.53
N THR A 321 5.79 -6.55 4.40
CA THR A 321 5.08 -7.18 5.52
C THR A 321 5.89 -8.33 6.11
N GLY A 322 6.53 -9.16 5.27
CA GLY A 322 7.46 -10.18 5.73
C GLY A 322 8.68 -9.60 6.44
N LEU A 323 9.33 -8.59 5.85
CA LEU A 323 10.51 -7.93 6.42
C LEU A 323 10.24 -7.27 7.78
N PHE A 324 9.20 -6.44 7.87
CA PHE A 324 8.80 -5.81 9.14
C PHE A 324 8.30 -6.83 10.15
N GLY A 325 7.63 -7.90 9.69
CA GLY A 325 7.21 -9.02 10.51
C GLY A 325 8.40 -9.68 11.19
N VAL A 326 9.40 -10.10 10.42
CA VAL A 326 10.62 -10.70 10.96
C VAL A 326 11.36 -9.73 11.88
N LEU A 327 11.57 -8.47 11.44
CA LEU A 327 12.22 -7.46 12.28
C LEU A 327 11.52 -7.33 13.65
N ARG A 328 10.20 -7.23 13.65
CA ARG A 328 9.44 -7.10 14.91
C ARG A 328 9.52 -8.33 15.78
N LEU A 329 9.45 -9.52 15.21
CA LEU A 329 9.63 -10.77 15.94
C LEU A 329 11.02 -10.84 16.60
N MET A 330 12.06 -10.41 15.90
CA MET A 330 13.42 -10.33 16.43
C MET A 330 13.53 -9.29 17.56
N GLU A 331 12.99 -8.07 17.37
CA GLU A 331 13.00 -7.03 18.41
C GLU A 331 12.37 -7.49 19.72
N VAL A 332 11.26 -8.24 19.63
CA VAL A 332 10.57 -8.76 20.84
C VAL A 332 11.36 -9.88 21.48
N ARG A 333 11.99 -10.79 20.71
CA ARG A 333 12.79 -11.90 21.25
C ARG A 333 14.02 -11.42 21.98
N PHE A 334 14.70 -10.43 21.41
CA PHE A 334 15.95 -9.90 21.97
C PHE A 334 15.72 -8.65 22.84
N ASN A 335 14.46 -8.22 22.99
CA ASN A 335 14.05 -7.03 23.77
C ASN A 335 14.88 -5.77 23.47
N ARG A 336 15.17 -5.51 22.20
CA ARG A 336 15.96 -4.37 21.74
C ARG A 336 15.59 -3.95 20.30
N SER A 337 15.83 -2.69 19.98
CA SER A 337 15.88 -2.20 18.60
C SER A 337 17.21 -2.59 17.94
N PHE A 338 17.21 -2.74 16.61
CA PHE A 338 18.39 -3.14 15.86
C PHE A 338 19.01 -1.97 15.09
N THR A 339 20.36 -1.96 15.09
CA THR A 339 21.19 -1.05 14.30
C THR A 339 22.18 -1.86 13.47
N THR A 340 22.73 -1.23 12.43
CA THR A 340 23.75 -1.83 11.56
C THR A 340 25.20 -1.56 12.03
N GLU A 341 25.39 -1.14 13.27
CA GLU A 341 26.73 -0.80 13.80
C GLU A 341 27.57 -2.04 14.08
N HIS A 342 26.93 -3.13 14.53
CA HIS A 342 27.62 -4.35 14.94
C HIS A 342 27.02 -5.59 14.26
N TYR A 343 27.86 -6.60 14.07
CA TYR A 343 27.43 -7.95 13.69
C TYR A 343 26.85 -8.66 14.91
N LEU A 344 25.67 -9.29 14.76
CA LEU A 344 24.93 -9.85 15.87
C LEU A 344 24.89 -11.38 15.87
N GLY A 345 25.13 -12.04 14.72
CA GLY A 345 25.22 -13.50 14.60
C GLY A 345 23.92 -14.25 14.89
N PHE A 346 22.74 -13.64 14.65
CA PHE A 346 21.46 -14.24 15.05
C PHE A 346 20.99 -15.39 14.18
N SER A 347 21.62 -15.67 13.04
CA SER A 347 21.26 -16.82 12.19
C SER A 347 21.44 -18.17 12.92
N GLU A 348 22.33 -18.26 13.90
CA GLU A 348 22.51 -19.48 14.69
C GLU A 348 21.33 -19.74 15.65
N TYR A 349 20.67 -18.68 16.15
CA TYR A 349 19.52 -18.80 17.04
C TYR A 349 18.19 -18.83 16.31
N THR A 350 18.11 -18.10 15.16
CA THR A 350 16.86 -17.90 14.42
C THR A 350 17.05 -18.11 12.92
N PRO A 351 17.53 -19.32 12.48
CA PRO A 351 17.85 -19.57 11.07
C PRO A 351 16.62 -19.45 10.15
N ARG A 352 15.44 -19.86 10.60
CA ARG A 352 14.20 -19.75 9.79
C ARG A 352 13.81 -18.31 9.57
N LEU A 353 13.87 -17.47 10.61
CA LEU A 353 13.60 -16.04 10.48
C LEU A 353 14.61 -15.37 9.54
N ALA A 354 15.88 -15.77 9.56
CA ALA A 354 16.90 -15.28 8.63
C ALA A 354 16.53 -15.61 7.17
N VAL A 355 16.10 -16.85 6.91
CA VAL A 355 15.66 -17.27 5.55
C VAL A 355 14.44 -16.47 5.11
N PHE A 356 13.42 -16.32 5.94
CA PHE A 356 12.25 -15.52 5.60
C PHE A 356 12.61 -14.06 5.31
N PHE A 357 13.50 -13.47 6.12
CA PHE A 357 13.96 -12.10 5.92
C PHE A 357 14.66 -11.93 4.56
N VAL A 358 15.63 -12.81 4.25
CA VAL A 358 16.40 -12.69 3.01
C VAL A 358 15.54 -12.93 1.77
N VAL A 359 14.61 -13.90 1.79
CA VAL A 359 13.75 -14.17 0.64
C VAL A 359 12.76 -13.02 0.40
N CYS A 360 12.13 -12.48 1.44
CA CYS A 360 11.28 -11.28 1.30
C CYS A 360 12.07 -10.08 0.79
N GLY A 361 13.31 -9.90 1.27
CA GLY A 361 14.18 -8.83 0.83
C GLY A 361 14.61 -8.97 -0.63
N LEU A 362 15.01 -10.15 -1.04
CA LEU A 362 15.39 -10.44 -2.43
C LEU A 362 14.21 -10.23 -3.39
N ALA A 363 12.99 -10.57 -2.96
CA ALA A 363 11.80 -10.29 -3.74
C ALA A 363 11.53 -8.79 -3.89
N LEU A 364 11.82 -7.99 -2.85
CA LEU A 364 11.65 -6.53 -2.89
C LEU A 364 12.65 -5.84 -3.83
N VAL A 365 13.80 -6.46 -4.07
CA VAL A 365 14.85 -5.94 -4.97
C VAL A 365 14.93 -6.71 -6.30
N GLY A 366 13.85 -7.32 -6.72
CA GLY A 366 13.71 -7.89 -8.06
C GLY A 366 14.53 -9.13 -8.34
N LEU A 367 14.70 -10.07 -7.38
CA LEU A 367 15.38 -11.33 -7.66
C LEU A 367 14.63 -12.15 -8.72
N PRO A 368 15.30 -12.62 -9.81
CA PRO A 368 14.68 -13.54 -10.77
C PRO A 368 14.02 -14.75 -10.10
N GLY A 369 12.83 -15.12 -10.58
CA GLY A 369 12.00 -16.17 -9.98
C GLY A 369 11.05 -15.69 -8.89
N THR A 370 11.06 -14.39 -8.57
CA THR A 370 10.05 -13.76 -7.70
C THR A 370 9.14 -12.83 -8.48
N LEU A 371 7.95 -12.54 -7.95
CA LEU A 371 7.03 -11.57 -8.55
C LEU A 371 7.63 -10.17 -8.65
N GLY A 372 8.59 -9.84 -7.77
CA GLY A 372 9.33 -8.57 -7.78
C GLY A 372 10.07 -8.34 -9.09
N PHE A 373 10.76 -9.35 -9.59
CA PHE A 373 11.45 -9.27 -10.88
C PHE A 373 10.50 -8.92 -12.02
N CYS A 374 9.37 -9.63 -12.13
CA CYS A 374 8.40 -9.39 -13.20
C CYS A 374 7.79 -7.98 -13.13
N SER A 375 7.51 -7.48 -11.92
CA SER A 375 6.94 -6.15 -11.74
C SER A 375 7.94 -5.04 -12.07
N GLU A 376 9.22 -5.19 -11.69
CA GLU A 376 10.28 -4.22 -12.03
C GLU A 376 10.61 -4.24 -13.51
N ASP A 377 10.63 -5.40 -14.15
CA ASP A 377 10.84 -5.54 -15.60
C ASP A 377 9.76 -4.78 -16.39
N LEU A 378 8.46 -4.99 -16.03
CA LEU A 378 7.34 -4.25 -16.64
C LEU A 378 7.43 -2.73 -16.37
N LEU A 379 7.83 -2.33 -15.16
CA LEU A 379 8.04 -0.93 -14.82
C LEU A 379 9.12 -0.30 -15.68
N ILE A 380 10.28 -0.95 -15.79
CA ILE A 380 11.40 -0.43 -16.59
C ILE A 380 10.99 -0.32 -18.06
N HIS A 381 10.47 -1.39 -18.66
CA HIS A 381 10.09 -1.37 -20.07
C HIS A 381 8.99 -0.36 -20.37
N GLY A 382 7.95 -0.31 -19.54
CA GLY A 382 6.84 0.62 -19.75
C GLY A 382 7.22 2.09 -19.54
N THR A 383 8.15 2.38 -18.64
CA THR A 383 8.57 3.76 -18.37
C THR A 383 9.66 4.26 -19.31
N LEU A 384 10.53 3.38 -19.85
CA LEU A 384 11.56 3.76 -20.82
C LEU A 384 11.00 4.42 -22.07
N ILE A 385 9.78 4.04 -22.50
CA ILE A 385 9.13 4.58 -23.70
C ILE A 385 8.78 6.05 -23.50
N SER A 386 8.29 6.42 -22.32
CA SER A 386 7.85 7.78 -21.99
C SER A 386 8.98 8.65 -21.40
N HIS A 387 9.88 8.05 -20.64
CA HIS A 387 10.94 8.74 -19.89
C HIS A 387 12.25 7.94 -19.91
N PRO A 388 13.17 8.16 -20.87
CA PRO A 388 14.42 7.39 -21.00
C PRO A 388 15.33 7.41 -19.76
N GLN A 389 15.33 8.50 -18.97
CA GLN A 389 16.15 8.59 -17.74
C GLN A 389 15.72 7.58 -16.67
N VAL A 390 14.48 7.11 -16.70
CA VAL A 390 13.94 6.10 -15.79
C VAL A 390 14.70 4.79 -15.91
N GLY A 391 15.08 4.41 -17.13
CA GLY A 391 15.84 3.19 -17.38
C GLY A 391 17.18 3.12 -16.64
N LEU A 392 17.74 4.26 -16.24
CA LEU A 392 18.94 4.32 -15.42
C LEU A 392 18.62 4.48 -13.92
N LEU A 393 17.69 5.39 -13.60
CA LEU A 393 17.44 5.79 -12.21
C LEU A 393 16.71 4.69 -11.42
N LEU A 394 15.81 3.94 -12.04
CA LEU A 394 15.08 2.87 -11.35
C LEU A 394 16.00 1.69 -11.01
N PRO A 395 16.79 1.11 -11.92
CA PRO A 395 17.77 0.10 -11.57
C PRO A 395 18.81 0.57 -10.54
N MET A 396 19.23 1.85 -10.60
CA MET A 396 20.13 2.42 -9.63
C MET A 396 19.50 2.45 -8.22
N ALA A 397 18.25 2.87 -8.10
CA ALA A 397 17.53 2.85 -6.83
C ALA A 397 17.41 1.42 -6.28
N THR A 398 17.06 0.45 -7.13
CA THR A 398 16.95 -0.97 -6.76
C THR A 398 18.30 -1.54 -6.32
N ALA A 399 19.39 -1.22 -7.01
CA ALA A 399 20.73 -1.64 -6.62
C ALA A 399 21.15 -1.08 -5.24
N MET A 400 20.87 0.20 -4.96
CA MET A 400 21.12 0.80 -3.65
C MET A 400 20.24 0.18 -2.56
N ASN A 401 18.98 -0.12 -2.86
CA ASN A 401 18.09 -0.85 -1.97
C ASN A 401 18.64 -2.23 -1.64
N ALA A 402 19.17 -2.96 -2.63
CA ALA A 402 19.82 -4.27 -2.43
C ALA A 402 21.01 -4.14 -1.48
N VAL A 403 21.90 -3.15 -1.67
CA VAL A 403 23.04 -2.88 -0.77
C VAL A 403 22.56 -2.67 0.66
N SER A 404 21.54 -1.84 0.86
CA SER A 404 20.98 -1.53 2.19
C SER A 404 20.40 -2.76 2.86
N LEU A 405 19.65 -3.58 2.09
CA LEU A 405 19.05 -4.81 2.55
C LEU A 405 20.10 -5.85 2.97
N PHE A 406 21.11 -6.09 2.10
CA PHE A 406 22.17 -7.04 2.41
C PHE A 406 23.03 -6.59 3.59
N ARG A 407 23.28 -5.28 3.72
CA ARG A 407 23.94 -4.70 4.89
C ARG A 407 23.13 -4.97 6.16
N LEU A 408 21.82 -4.71 6.14
CA LEU A 408 20.94 -4.95 7.28
C LEU A 408 20.90 -6.44 7.63
N PHE A 409 20.71 -7.32 6.63
CA PHE A 409 20.74 -8.77 6.81
C PHE A 409 22.06 -9.24 7.42
N SER A 410 23.18 -8.82 6.84
CA SER A 410 24.50 -9.21 7.30
C SER A 410 24.74 -8.77 8.75
N ARG A 411 24.40 -7.53 9.11
CA ARG A 411 24.59 -7.04 10.48
C ARG A 411 23.71 -7.75 11.50
N MET A 412 22.49 -8.12 11.13
CA MET A 412 21.58 -8.81 12.06
C MET A 412 21.91 -10.31 12.17
N PHE A 413 22.12 -10.98 11.07
CA PHE A 413 22.11 -12.45 11.03
C PHE A 413 23.50 -13.08 10.96
N THR A 414 24.51 -12.40 10.38
CA THR A 414 25.87 -12.96 10.30
C THR A 414 26.77 -12.44 11.40
N GLY A 415 27.91 -13.11 11.61
CA GLY A 415 28.90 -12.79 12.65
C GLY A 415 29.08 -13.89 13.68
N THR A 416 29.98 -13.67 14.61
CA THR A 416 30.28 -14.62 15.69
C THR A 416 29.20 -14.63 16.76
N GLN A 417 28.89 -15.81 17.25
CA GLN A 417 27.93 -16.05 18.30
C GLN A 417 28.28 -15.26 19.58
N ARG A 418 27.33 -14.57 20.15
CA ARG A 418 27.50 -13.96 21.48
C ARG A 418 27.19 -15.01 22.55
N THR A 419 28.18 -15.33 23.38
CA THR A 419 28.02 -16.23 24.52
C THR A 419 26.99 -15.68 25.50
N GLY A 420 26.10 -16.54 26.02
CA GLY A 420 25.14 -16.19 27.06
C GLY A 420 23.68 -16.03 26.63
N ILE A 421 23.37 -16.11 25.32
CA ILE A 421 21.99 -16.10 24.83
C ILE A 421 21.51 -17.56 24.78
N GLN A 422 20.63 -17.98 25.67
CA GLN A 422 20.03 -19.33 25.70
C GLN A 422 18.51 -19.25 25.67
N GLY A 423 17.86 -20.29 25.13
CA GLY A 423 16.40 -20.45 25.20
C GLY A 423 15.58 -19.56 24.25
N ILE A 424 16.19 -18.96 23.25
CA ILE A 424 15.44 -18.16 22.23
C ILE A 424 14.83 -19.14 21.23
N ALA A 425 13.48 -19.10 21.14
CA ALA A 425 12.76 -19.86 20.12
C ALA A 425 12.92 -19.20 18.75
N ASP A 426 13.26 -19.99 17.73
CA ASP A 426 13.14 -19.60 16.31
C ASP A 426 11.64 -19.39 15.94
N ALA A 427 11.31 -19.29 14.67
CA ALA A 427 9.93 -19.10 14.20
C ALA A 427 8.97 -20.14 14.83
N VAL A 428 8.05 -19.70 15.69
CA VAL A 428 7.00 -20.57 16.24
C VAL A 428 5.98 -20.95 15.16
N PRO A 429 5.19 -22.05 15.31
CA PRO A 429 4.34 -22.56 14.24
C PRO A 429 3.45 -21.50 13.57
N ARG A 430 2.78 -20.63 14.32
CA ARG A 430 1.92 -19.57 13.79
C ARG A 430 2.67 -18.57 12.90
N GLU A 431 3.90 -18.19 13.33
CA GLU A 431 4.75 -17.24 12.61
C GLU A 431 5.30 -17.87 11.33
N ARG A 432 5.73 -19.12 11.45
CA ARG A 432 6.26 -19.91 10.35
C ARG A 432 5.25 -20.07 9.22
N TRP A 433 3.98 -20.37 9.53
CA TRP A 433 2.96 -20.56 8.50
C TRP A 433 2.62 -19.26 7.77
N VAL A 434 2.53 -18.14 8.47
CA VAL A 434 2.26 -16.83 7.82
C VAL A 434 3.44 -16.41 6.95
N LEU A 435 4.67 -16.49 7.47
CA LEU A 435 5.87 -16.12 6.71
C LEU A 435 6.09 -17.08 5.53
N ALA A 436 5.81 -18.37 5.71
CA ALA A 436 5.86 -19.35 4.61
C ALA A 436 4.80 -19.06 3.54
N ALA A 437 3.58 -18.65 3.93
CA ALA A 437 2.56 -18.25 2.98
C ALA A 437 2.97 -17.00 2.18
N ILE A 438 3.57 -16.00 2.83
CA ILE A 438 4.14 -14.80 2.17
C ILE A 438 5.20 -15.21 1.14
N VAL A 439 6.18 -16.01 1.56
CA VAL A 439 7.27 -16.46 0.68
C VAL A 439 6.75 -17.33 -0.46
N PHE A 440 5.84 -18.26 -0.15
CA PHE A 440 5.20 -19.12 -1.15
C PHE A 440 4.46 -18.28 -2.20
N PHE A 441 3.67 -17.29 -1.78
CA PHE A 441 2.97 -16.40 -2.69
C PHE A 441 3.93 -15.65 -3.61
N ILE A 442 5.00 -15.06 -3.06
CA ILE A 442 5.98 -14.29 -3.84
C ILE A 442 6.66 -15.15 -4.89
N VAL A 443 7.06 -16.38 -4.52
CA VAL A 443 7.76 -17.30 -5.42
C VAL A 443 6.79 -17.92 -6.42
N ALA A 444 5.65 -18.42 -5.96
CA ALA A 444 4.65 -19.06 -6.83
C ALA A 444 4.12 -18.06 -7.88
N ALA A 445 3.79 -16.82 -7.47
CA ALA A 445 3.38 -15.78 -8.39
C ALA A 445 4.51 -15.32 -9.33
N GLY A 446 5.76 -15.38 -8.89
CA GLY A 446 6.93 -15.12 -9.73
C GLY A 446 7.22 -16.21 -10.76
N MET A 447 6.93 -17.45 -10.41
CA MET A 447 7.05 -18.59 -11.35
C MET A 447 5.89 -18.66 -12.36
N MET A 448 4.75 -18.07 -12.04
CA MET A 448 3.55 -18.00 -12.87
C MET A 448 3.07 -16.55 -13.03
N PRO A 449 3.91 -15.63 -13.58
CA PRO A 449 3.63 -14.20 -13.60
C PRO A 449 2.39 -13.84 -14.41
N ASN A 450 2.06 -14.63 -15.43
CA ASN A 450 0.90 -14.39 -16.28
C ASN A 450 -0.41 -14.26 -15.48
N VAL A 451 -0.58 -15.00 -14.39
CA VAL A 451 -1.78 -14.91 -13.55
C VAL A 451 -1.83 -13.55 -12.82
N ALA A 452 -0.73 -13.14 -12.21
CA ALA A 452 -0.65 -11.87 -11.49
C ALA A 452 -0.77 -10.67 -12.44
N VAL A 453 -0.16 -10.74 -13.62
CA VAL A 453 -0.23 -9.72 -14.67
C VAL A 453 -1.65 -9.65 -15.25
N ALA A 454 -2.27 -10.78 -15.59
CA ALA A 454 -3.62 -10.82 -16.14
C ALA A 454 -4.66 -10.18 -15.21
N LEU A 455 -4.55 -10.41 -13.89
CA LEU A 455 -5.43 -9.79 -12.88
C LEU A 455 -5.33 -8.27 -12.85
N ARG A 456 -4.24 -7.68 -13.34
CA ARG A 456 -4.01 -6.23 -13.33
C ARG A 456 -4.08 -5.57 -14.71
N ALA A 457 -3.91 -6.38 -15.77
CA ALA A 457 -3.87 -5.88 -17.16
C ALA A 457 -5.16 -5.17 -17.57
N ASN A 458 -6.33 -5.66 -17.15
CA ASN A 458 -7.61 -5.02 -17.45
C ASN A 458 -7.73 -3.64 -16.80
N ALA A 459 -7.39 -3.53 -15.52
CA ALA A 459 -7.39 -2.23 -14.82
C ALA A 459 -6.35 -1.27 -15.44
N ALA A 460 -5.18 -1.76 -15.80
CA ALA A 460 -4.16 -0.96 -16.47
C ALA A 460 -4.60 -0.49 -17.86
N HIS A 461 -5.31 -1.34 -18.59
CA HIS A 461 -5.88 -0.98 -19.90
C HIS A 461 -6.91 0.15 -19.76
N GLU A 462 -7.86 0.05 -18.84
CA GLU A 462 -8.85 1.10 -18.57
C GLU A 462 -8.18 2.45 -18.22
N ILE A 463 -7.15 2.41 -17.35
CA ILE A 463 -6.40 3.61 -16.95
C ILE A 463 -5.63 4.19 -18.14
N SER A 464 -4.98 3.36 -18.94
CA SER A 464 -4.22 3.84 -20.12
C SER A 464 -5.13 4.42 -21.21
N GLN A 465 -6.33 3.84 -21.38
CA GLN A 465 -7.34 4.40 -22.30
C GLN A 465 -7.83 5.77 -21.85
N ALA A 466 -8.05 5.97 -20.54
CA ALA A 466 -8.45 7.28 -20.00
C ALA A 466 -7.39 8.37 -20.30
N LEU A 467 -6.12 8.01 -20.32
CA LEU A 467 -5.01 8.91 -20.71
C LEU A 467 -4.90 9.10 -22.23
N GLY A 468 -5.12 8.05 -23.02
CA GLY A 468 -4.92 8.09 -24.49
C GLY A 468 -6.05 8.75 -25.27
N HIS A 469 -7.26 8.82 -24.74
CA HIS A 469 -8.47 9.33 -25.42
C HIS A 469 -9.26 10.34 -24.58
N PRO A 470 -8.66 11.48 -24.17
CA PRO A 470 -9.37 12.44 -23.31
C PRO A 470 -10.62 13.06 -23.97
N VAL A 471 -10.71 13.04 -25.31
CA VAL A 471 -11.83 13.62 -26.09
C VAL A 471 -13.00 12.64 -26.24
N ALA A 472 -12.79 11.34 -26.15
CA ALA A 472 -13.86 10.35 -26.30
C ALA A 472 -14.87 10.37 -25.14
N PHE A 473 -14.45 10.85 -23.97
CA PHE A 473 -15.32 11.02 -22.82
C PHE A 473 -16.22 12.26 -22.92
N LEU A 474 -15.89 13.25 -23.77
CA LEU A 474 -16.65 14.49 -23.93
C LEU A 474 -17.78 14.39 -24.98
N THR A 475 -17.80 13.32 -25.80
CA THR A 475 -18.79 13.14 -26.89
C THR A 475 -19.77 12.01 -26.66
N GLY A 476 -19.75 11.35 -25.49
CA GLY A 476 -20.72 10.33 -25.09
C GLY A 476 -22.05 10.96 -24.69
N HIS A 477 -22.93 11.15 -25.68
CA HIS A 477 -24.36 11.39 -25.46
C HIS A 477 -25.04 10.14 -24.94
#